data_d377abf6a7c1b9b6da5bd5ef7f0c50e7
#
_entry.id   d377abf6a7c1b9b6da5bd5ef7f0c50e7
#
_cell.length_a   1.000
_cell.length_b   1.000
_cell.length_c   1.000
_cell.angle_alpha   90.00
_cell.angle_beta   90.00
_cell.angle_gamma   90.00
#
_symmetry.space_group_name_H-M   'P 1'
#
loop_
_entity.id
_entity.type
_entity.pdbx_description
1 polymer ?
#
loop_
_entity_poly.entity_id
_entity_poly.type
_entity_poly.pdbx_seq_one_letter_code
_entity_poly.pdbx_strand_id
1 'polypeptide(L)'
;KLEVFGTVLYIAAHPDDENTRLISYLSNEKKAQTGYLSLTRGDGGQNLIGPELRELLGVIRTQELIEARKIDGGIQFFTRANDFGFSKNPEETLEIWDKEKVLSDIIFAIRKFKPDVIINRFDHRTSGNTHGHHSASAILSVESFNKANDPTVFPEQLSVVQPWQTKRQFFNTSWWFYGSQEKFNAADKTNLMALQTGVYYPSIGKSNQEIAALSRSCHQSQGFGSTGSRGEETEYLEHINGDILKEKMSIFEGIDTSWNRVKGGKPIGDMLNKVIANFDFNTPSKSISDLVKVYTMIQALEDNHWKILKSEEIKNCIAACSGLYLEAVAQNQEATPGSLLQLKLEAINRSSVAMQLVSLTTWPDAKIADKNVDLLKNSTQKMTLDL
;
A
#
# COMPACT_ATOMS: atom_id res chain seq x y z
N LYS A 1 3.74 -3.70 11.94
CA LYS A 1 3.01 -4.40 10.85
C LYS A 1 3.00 -5.92 11.06
N LEU A 2 4.13 -6.52 11.42
CA LEU A 2 4.23 -7.99 11.58
C LEU A 2 3.14 -8.60 12.50
N GLU A 3 2.65 -7.86 13.51
CA GLU A 3 1.60 -8.33 14.42
C GLU A 3 0.18 -7.93 14.02
N VAL A 4 0.01 -7.15 12.96
CA VAL A 4 -1.30 -6.63 12.56
C VAL A 4 -1.73 -7.26 11.23
N PHE A 5 -2.97 -7.75 11.21
CA PHE A 5 -3.59 -8.45 10.09
C PHE A 5 -4.70 -7.63 9.41
N GLY A 6 -4.93 -6.41 9.85
CA GLY A 6 -5.89 -5.51 9.22
C GLY A 6 -5.44 -5.08 7.83
N THR A 7 -6.34 -5.12 6.85
CA THR A 7 -6.08 -4.74 5.46
C THR A 7 -7.09 -3.73 4.97
N VAL A 8 -6.62 -2.65 4.33
CA VAL A 8 -7.47 -1.57 3.81
C VAL A 8 -7.10 -1.27 2.36
N LEU A 9 -8.08 -1.21 1.47
CA LEU A 9 -7.88 -0.76 0.09
C LEU A 9 -8.58 0.59 -0.11
N TYR A 10 -7.80 1.63 -0.36
CA TYR A 10 -8.28 2.94 -0.74
C TYR A 10 -8.41 3.03 -2.26
N ILE A 11 -9.55 3.50 -2.78
CA ILE A 11 -9.84 3.50 -4.23
C ILE A 11 -10.20 4.92 -4.68
N ALA A 12 -9.54 5.37 -5.77
CA ALA A 12 -9.85 6.61 -6.45
C ALA A 12 -9.48 6.56 -7.94
N ALA A 13 -9.74 7.64 -8.67
CA ALA A 13 -9.61 7.67 -10.12
C ALA A 13 -8.17 7.91 -10.60
N HIS A 14 -7.45 8.87 -9.99
CA HIS A 14 -6.17 9.34 -10.51
C HIS A 14 -5.05 9.29 -9.46
N PRO A 15 -3.78 9.32 -9.89
CA PRO A 15 -2.68 9.75 -9.03
C PRO A 15 -2.99 11.15 -8.47
N ASP A 16 -2.78 11.37 -7.17
CA ASP A 16 -3.08 12.56 -6.39
C ASP A 16 -4.51 12.68 -5.78
N ASP A 17 -5.44 11.82 -6.15
CA ASP A 17 -6.76 11.77 -5.51
C ASP A 17 -6.71 11.18 -4.09
N GLU A 18 -5.68 10.42 -3.77
CA GLU A 18 -5.59 9.73 -2.49
C GLU A 18 -5.52 10.68 -1.31
N ASN A 19 -6.17 10.30 -0.21
CA ASN A 19 -5.99 10.96 1.06
C ASN A 19 -4.73 10.45 1.75
N THR A 20 -3.60 11.13 1.51
CA THR A 20 -2.30 10.74 2.06
C THR A 20 -2.27 10.74 3.59
N ARG A 21 -3.10 11.58 4.28
CA ARG A 21 -3.22 11.58 5.75
C ARG A 21 -3.84 10.28 6.24
N LEU A 22 -4.91 9.84 5.60
CA LEU A 22 -5.60 8.62 5.99
C LEU A 22 -4.76 7.38 5.67
N ILE A 23 -4.10 7.32 4.50
CA ILE A 23 -3.19 6.22 4.14
C ILE A 23 -2.02 6.15 5.12
N SER A 24 -1.38 7.28 5.41
CA SER A 24 -0.28 7.37 6.38
C SER A 24 -0.72 6.92 7.79
N TYR A 25 -1.89 7.38 8.26
CA TYR A 25 -2.44 6.98 9.55
C TYR A 25 -2.70 5.47 9.64
N LEU A 26 -3.35 4.91 8.63
CA LEU A 26 -3.64 3.47 8.60
C LEU A 26 -2.36 2.64 8.54
N SER A 27 -1.36 3.07 7.77
CA SER A 27 -0.09 2.37 7.62
C SER A 27 0.83 2.52 8.83
N ASN A 28 0.92 3.72 9.42
CA ASN A 28 1.91 4.04 10.44
C ASN A 28 1.36 3.97 11.87
N GLU A 29 0.11 4.38 12.10
CA GLU A 29 -0.52 4.28 13.43
C GLU A 29 -1.18 2.93 13.62
N LYS A 30 -2.09 2.56 12.72
CA LYS A 30 -2.80 1.28 12.82
C LYS A 30 -1.98 0.08 12.39
N LYS A 31 -0.80 0.31 11.77
CA LYS A 31 0.10 -0.74 11.23
C LYS A 31 -0.58 -1.67 10.24
N ALA A 32 -1.74 -1.27 9.71
CA ALA A 32 -2.50 -2.04 8.73
C ALA A 32 -1.78 -2.08 7.37
N GLN A 33 -1.99 -3.15 6.64
CA GLN A 33 -1.65 -3.20 5.22
C GLN A 33 -2.63 -2.27 4.47
N THR A 34 -2.12 -1.19 3.92
CA THR A 34 -2.95 -0.17 3.27
C THR A 34 -2.58 -0.07 1.79
N GLY A 35 -3.48 -0.49 0.91
CA GLY A 35 -3.33 -0.36 -0.53
C GLY A 35 -4.00 0.90 -1.04
N TYR A 36 -3.43 1.53 -2.06
CA TYR A 36 -4.09 2.52 -2.88
C TYR A 36 -4.27 1.97 -4.31
N LEU A 37 -5.51 1.88 -4.77
CA LEU A 37 -5.86 1.54 -6.14
C LEU A 37 -6.25 2.82 -6.87
N SER A 38 -5.34 3.36 -7.67
CA SER A 38 -5.62 4.39 -8.66
C SER A 38 -6.13 3.73 -9.92
N LEU A 39 -7.33 4.10 -10.40
CA LEU A 39 -7.87 3.44 -11.58
C LEU A 39 -7.06 3.75 -12.82
N THR A 40 -6.60 5.00 -12.98
CA THR A 40 -5.75 5.43 -14.08
C THR A 40 -4.31 5.70 -13.62
N ARG A 41 -3.44 6.00 -14.58
CA ARG A 41 -2.08 6.49 -14.32
C ARG A 41 -1.95 8.01 -14.48
N GLY A 42 -3.08 8.71 -14.71
CA GLY A 42 -3.11 10.15 -14.88
C GLY A 42 -2.48 10.65 -16.18
N ASP A 43 -2.43 9.79 -17.17
CA ASP A 43 -1.83 10.04 -18.48
C ASP A 43 -2.60 11.08 -19.32
N GLY A 44 -3.91 11.28 -19.07
CA GLY A 44 -4.74 12.32 -19.68
C GLY A 44 -4.66 13.70 -19.01
N GLY A 45 -3.88 13.82 -17.93
CA GLY A 45 -3.74 15.07 -17.18
C GLY A 45 -2.78 16.07 -17.82
N GLN A 46 -2.44 17.10 -17.04
CA GLN A 46 -1.47 18.14 -17.39
C GLN A 46 -0.15 17.92 -16.66
N ASN A 47 0.95 18.40 -17.22
CA ASN A 47 2.27 18.43 -16.60
C ASN A 47 2.69 19.87 -16.36
N LEU A 48 2.85 20.28 -15.11
CA LEU A 48 3.21 21.67 -14.75
C LEU A 48 4.72 21.90 -14.69
N ILE A 49 5.54 20.84 -14.81
CA ILE A 49 6.99 20.93 -14.63
C ILE A 49 7.79 20.44 -15.85
N GLY A 50 7.12 19.95 -16.89
CA GLY A 50 7.78 19.42 -18.07
C GLY A 50 6.87 19.35 -19.31
N PRO A 51 7.41 18.98 -20.46
CA PRO A 51 6.67 18.85 -21.72
C PRO A 51 6.00 17.49 -21.91
N GLU A 52 6.25 16.52 -21.05
CA GLU A 52 5.76 15.16 -21.19
C GLU A 52 4.25 15.12 -21.01
N LEU A 53 3.55 14.55 -21.98
CA LEU A 53 2.11 14.35 -21.99
C LEU A 53 1.78 12.89 -22.33
N ARG A 54 0.54 12.50 -22.13
CA ARG A 54 -0.01 11.15 -22.41
C ARG A 54 0.83 10.06 -21.73
N GLU A 55 1.25 9.05 -22.45
CA GLU A 55 1.95 7.87 -21.94
C GLU A 55 3.22 8.25 -21.14
N LEU A 56 3.96 9.28 -21.58
CA LEU A 56 5.14 9.76 -20.87
C LEU A 56 4.77 10.39 -19.53
N LEU A 57 3.69 11.16 -19.48
CA LEU A 57 3.16 11.69 -18.22
C LEU A 57 2.67 10.58 -17.31
N GLY A 58 2.01 9.55 -17.86
CA GLY A 58 1.58 8.37 -17.12
C GLY A 58 2.74 7.64 -16.45
N VAL A 59 3.90 7.55 -17.11
CA VAL A 59 5.11 7.00 -16.48
C VAL A 59 5.59 7.87 -15.33
N ILE A 60 5.65 9.19 -15.51
CA ILE A 60 6.05 10.14 -14.46
C ILE A 60 5.13 10.04 -13.26
N ARG A 61 3.82 10.15 -13.45
CA ARG A 61 2.82 10.10 -12.37
C ARG A 61 2.77 8.74 -11.68
N THR A 62 3.08 7.65 -12.38
CA THR A 62 3.27 6.33 -11.78
C THR A 62 4.43 6.35 -10.80
N GLN A 63 5.58 6.94 -11.17
CA GLN A 63 6.75 7.03 -10.28
C GLN A 63 6.46 7.96 -9.09
N GLU A 64 5.79 9.08 -9.30
CA GLU A 64 5.36 9.99 -8.24
C GLU A 64 4.51 9.27 -7.19
N LEU A 65 3.54 8.42 -7.61
CA LEU A 65 2.75 7.59 -6.70
C LEU A 65 3.59 6.55 -5.95
N ILE A 66 4.53 5.90 -6.63
CA ILE A 66 5.42 4.91 -5.99
C ILE A 66 6.28 5.59 -4.91
N GLU A 67 6.83 6.78 -5.19
CA GLU A 67 7.59 7.55 -4.21
C GLU A 67 6.70 8.03 -3.03
N ALA A 68 5.47 8.48 -3.31
CA ALA A 68 4.50 8.82 -2.28
C ALA A 68 4.23 7.63 -1.33
N ARG A 69 4.05 6.42 -1.87
CA ARG A 69 3.85 5.19 -1.06
C ARG A 69 5.06 4.81 -0.22
N LYS A 70 6.28 5.08 -0.67
CA LYS A 70 7.49 4.87 0.15
C LYS A 70 7.50 5.77 1.40
N ILE A 71 6.91 6.96 1.29
CA ILE A 71 6.83 7.94 2.40
C ILE A 71 5.71 7.58 3.37
N ASP A 72 4.49 7.35 2.88
CA ASP A 72 3.32 7.11 3.74
C ASP A 72 3.13 5.64 4.16
N GLY A 73 3.89 4.73 3.56
CA GLY A 73 3.89 3.31 3.90
C GLY A 73 2.76 2.50 3.29
N GLY A 74 2.04 3.06 2.32
CA GLY A 74 1.03 2.38 1.50
C GLY A 74 1.63 1.49 0.42
N ILE A 75 0.76 0.75 -0.28
CA ILE A 75 1.10 -0.12 -1.42
C ILE A 75 0.32 0.38 -2.64
N GLN A 76 0.97 0.53 -3.79
CA GLN A 76 0.33 1.06 -5.00
C GLN A 76 -0.20 -0.03 -5.91
N PHE A 77 -1.44 0.16 -6.39
CA PHE A 77 -2.10 -0.64 -7.43
C PHE A 77 -2.66 0.27 -8.53
N PHE A 78 -2.81 -0.29 -9.73
CA PHE A 78 -3.43 0.36 -10.87
C PHE A 78 -4.36 -0.60 -11.59
N THR A 79 -5.35 -0.05 -12.30
CA THR A 79 -6.10 -0.78 -13.33
C THR A 79 -5.54 -0.44 -14.72
N ARG A 80 -6.17 -0.99 -15.76
CA ARG A 80 -5.89 -0.65 -17.16
C ARG A 80 -6.59 0.61 -17.66
N ALA A 81 -7.40 1.27 -16.84
CA ALA A 81 -8.16 2.43 -17.25
C ALA A 81 -7.22 3.53 -17.75
N ASN A 82 -7.52 4.07 -18.92
CA ASN A 82 -6.76 5.17 -19.51
C ASN A 82 -7.36 6.51 -19.09
N ASP A 83 -6.57 7.43 -18.61
CA ASP A 83 -7.00 8.80 -18.38
C ASP A 83 -7.07 9.54 -19.70
N PHE A 84 -8.24 9.98 -20.10
CA PHE A 84 -8.46 10.71 -21.35
C PHE A 84 -8.73 12.22 -21.14
N GLY A 85 -8.43 12.73 -19.94
CA GLY A 85 -8.66 14.11 -19.55
C GLY A 85 -10.02 14.32 -18.90
N PHE A 86 -10.62 15.50 -19.06
CA PHE A 86 -11.88 15.83 -18.37
C PHE A 86 -13.07 15.05 -18.93
N SER A 87 -13.82 14.42 -18.05
CA SER A 87 -15.10 13.78 -18.33
C SER A 87 -16.24 14.48 -17.58
N LYS A 88 -17.38 14.69 -18.24
CA LYS A 88 -18.53 15.42 -17.69
C LYS A 88 -19.37 14.57 -16.74
N ASN A 89 -19.46 13.26 -17.04
CA ASN A 89 -20.34 12.35 -16.31
C ASN A 89 -19.75 10.93 -16.27
N PRO A 90 -20.18 10.08 -15.35
CA PRO A 90 -19.66 8.73 -15.22
C PRO A 90 -20.03 7.80 -16.38
N GLU A 91 -21.17 8.05 -17.07
CA GLU A 91 -21.61 7.23 -18.19
C GLU A 91 -20.61 7.30 -19.33
N GLU A 92 -20.17 8.51 -19.73
CA GLU A 92 -19.12 8.74 -20.73
C GLU A 92 -17.82 8.03 -20.31
N THR A 93 -17.44 8.16 -19.05
CA THR A 93 -16.23 7.54 -18.52
C THR A 93 -16.29 6.01 -18.59
N LEU A 94 -17.40 5.42 -18.14
CA LEU A 94 -17.58 3.97 -18.12
C LEU A 94 -17.61 3.35 -19.54
N GLU A 95 -18.13 4.09 -20.52
CA GLU A 95 -18.11 3.68 -21.92
C GLU A 95 -16.67 3.68 -22.47
N ILE A 96 -15.93 4.79 -22.28
CA ILE A 96 -14.55 4.94 -22.79
C ILE A 96 -13.59 3.96 -22.11
N TRP A 97 -13.74 3.74 -20.80
CA TRP A 97 -12.90 2.81 -20.05
C TRP A 97 -13.16 1.35 -20.34
N ASP A 98 -14.26 1.00 -21.00
CA ASP A 98 -14.78 -0.37 -21.08
C ASP A 98 -15.07 -0.88 -19.65
N LYS A 99 -16.26 -0.53 -19.17
CA LYS A 99 -16.72 -0.78 -17.79
C LYS A 99 -16.36 -2.18 -17.27
N GLU A 100 -16.62 -3.22 -18.08
CA GLU A 100 -16.42 -4.62 -17.65
C GLU A 100 -14.94 -4.96 -17.47
N LYS A 101 -14.06 -4.42 -18.30
CA LYS A 101 -12.62 -4.65 -18.15
C LYS A 101 -12.05 -3.96 -16.91
N VAL A 102 -12.44 -2.71 -16.64
CA VAL A 102 -11.97 -2.01 -15.44
C VAL A 102 -12.58 -2.61 -14.18
N LEU A 103 -13.84 -3.01 -14.19
CA LEU A 103 -14.47 -3.76 -13.09
C LEU A 103 -13.73 -5.07 -12.81
N SER A 104 -13.33 -5.81 -13.86
CA SER A 104 -12.50 -7.02 -13.74
C SER A 104 -11.18 -6.72 -13.02
N ASP A 105 -10.50 -5.63 -13.37
CA ASP A 105 -9.24 -5.25 -12.71
C ASP A 105 -9.42 -4.91 -11.23
N ILE A 106 -10.50 -4.18 -10.88
CA ILE A 106 -10.80 -3.84 -9.48
C ILE A 106 -11.08 -5.12 -8.69
N ILE A 107 -11.90 -6.04 -9.23
CA ILE A 107 -12.19 -7.33 -8.60
C ILE A 107 -10.92 -8.16 -8.43
N PHE A 108 -10.04 -8.18 -9.45
CA PHE A 108 -8.75 -8.85 -9.34
C PHE A 108 -7.89 -8.26 -8.22
N ALA A 109 -7.82 -6.92 -8.13
CA ALA A 109 -7.08 -6.24 -7.06
C ALA A 109 -7.64 -6.58 -5.66
N ILE A 110 -8.97 -6.61 -5.50
CA ILE A 110 -9.64 -7.02 -4.25
C ILE A 110 -9.30 -8.48 -3.90
N ARG A 111 -9.43 -9.40 -4.84
CA ARG A 111 -9.13 -10.83 -4.65
C ARG A 111 -7.66 -11.08 -4.31
N LYS A 112 -6.75 -10.32 -4.91
CA LYS A 112 -5.31 -10.43 -4.69
C LYS A 112 -4.87 -9.83 -3.36
N PHE A 113 -5.34 -8.63 -3.06
CA PHE A 113 -4.96 -7.88 -1.86
C PHE A 113 -5.72 -8.34 -0.61
N LYS A 114 -6.95 -8.82 -0.77
CA LYS A 114 -7.84 -9.31 0.29
C LYS A 114 -8.14 -8.24 1.36
N PRO A 115 -8.70 -7.07 1.00
CA PRO A 115 -8.97 -6.01 1.96
C PRO A 115 -10.12 -6.41 2.90
N ASP A 116 -9.93 -6.16 4.20
CA ASP A 116 -11.02 -6.22 5.18
C ASP A 116 -11.97 -5.03 5.00
N VAL A 117 -11.40 -3.89 4.63
CA VAL A 117 -12.11 -2.62 4.47
C VAL A 117 -11.75 -1.99 3.14
N ILE A 118 -12.75 -1.50 2.41
CA ILE A 118 -12.57 -0.63 1.24
C ILE A 118 -12.96 0.79 1.63
N ILE A 119 -12.19 1.78 1.17
CA ILE A 119 -12.50 3.21 1.35
C ILE A 119 -12.49 3.89 -0.01
N ASN A 120 -13.63 4.44 -0.40
CA ASN A 120 -13.76 5.22 -1.61
C ASN A 120 -13.39 6.68 -1.35
N ARG A 121 -12.62 7.28 -2.25
CA ARG A 121 -12.35 8.72 -2.22
C ARG A 121 -13.58 9.55 -2.58
N PHE A 122 -14.40 9.05 -3.51
CA PHE A 122 -15.53 9.77 -4.08
C PHE A 122 -16.86 9.10 -3.76
N ASP A 123 -17.94 9.87 -3.90
CA ASP A 123 -19.30 9.40 -3.70
C ASP A 123 -19.86 8.82 -5.01
N HIS A 124 -20.40 7.63 -4.95
CA HIS A 124 -21.05 6.96 -6.08
C HIS A 124 -22.45 7.52 -6.41
N ARG A 125 -23.04 8.31 -5.50
CA ARG A 125 -24.42 8.86 -5.59
C ARG A 125 -24.49 10.25 -6.24
N THR A 126 -23.37 10.96 -6.32
CA THR A 126 -23.31 12.37 -6.73
C THR A 126 -22.81 12.56 -8.14
N SER A 127 -23.36 11.82 -9.10
CA SER A 127 -23.04 12.03 -10.51
C SER A 127 -23.38 13.45 -10.96
N GLY A 128 -22.44 14.08 -11.69
CA GLY A 128 -22.63 15.44 -12.22
C GLY A 128 -22.12 16.59 -11.32
N ASN A 129 -21.76 16.31 -10.05
CA ASN A 129 -21.19 17.32 -9.15
C ASN A 129 -19.66 17.29 -9.10
N THR A 130 -19.05 16.35 -9.78
CA THR A 130 -17.60 16.16 -9.83
C THR A 130 -17.21 15.59 -11.20
N HIS A 131 -15.92 15.46 -11.45
CA HIS A 131 -15.37 14.82 -12.65
C HIS A 131 -15.93 13.41 -12.86
N GLY A 132 -16.27 13.04 -14.10
CA GLY A 132 -16.86 11.74 -14.43
C GLY A 132 -16.01 10.55 -13.96
N HIS A 133 -14.68 10.64 -14.08
CA HIS A 133 -13.74 9.61 -13.57
C HIS A 133 -13.91 9.39 -12.06
N HIS A 134 -14.10 10.46 -11.27
CA HIS A 134 -14.30 10.37 -9.83
C HIS A 134 -15.54 9.56 -9.48
N SER A 135 -16.69 9.92 -10.08
CA SER A 135 -17.95 9.20 -9.85
C SER A 135 -17.86 7.75 -10.36
N ALA A 136 -17.28 7.54 -11.56
CA ALA A 136 -17.10 6.23 -12.14
C ALA A 136 -16.24 5.31 -11.25
N SER A 137 -15.15 5.83 -10.67
CA SER A 137 -14.31 5.07 -9.74
C SER A 137 -15.07 4.59 -8.50
N ALA A 138 -15.93 5.44 -7.95
CA ALA A 138 -16.75 5.10 -6.80
C ALA A 138 -17.86 4.10 -7.16
N ILE A 139 -18.54 4.27 -8.31
CA ILE A 139 -19.57 3.35 -8.82
C ILE A 139 -18.97 1.94 -9.01
N LEU A 140 -17.84 1.84 -9.70
CA LEU A 140 -17.16 0.55 -9.91
C LEU A 140 -16.69 -0.09 -8.61
N SER A 141 -16.20 0.70 -7.66
CA SER A 141 -15.82 0.22 -6.35
C SER A 141 -16.99 -0.36 -5.56
N VAL A 142 -18.15 0.31 -5.58
CA VAL A 142 -19.37 -0.17 -4.92
C VAL A 142 -19.88 -1.45 -5.59
N GLU A 143 -19.87 -1.50 -6.91
CA GLU A 143 -20.26 -2.70 -7.66
C GLU A 143 -19.34 -3.89 -7.38
N SER A 144 -18.04 -3.66 -7.24
CA SER A 144 -17.05 -4.70 -6.99
C SER A 144 -17.13 -5.33 -5.59
N PHE A 145 -17.69 -4.61 -4.60
CA PHE A 145 -17.76 -5.03 -3.20
C PHE A 145 -18.38 -6.42 -3.01
N ASN A 146 -19.55 -6.66 -3.62
CA ASN A 146 -20.24 -7.95 -3.55
C ASN A 146 -19.72 -8.94 -4.61
N LYS A 147 -19.34 -8.44 -5.79
CA LYS A 147 -18.91 -9.27 -6.91
C LYS A 147 -17.56 -9.96 -6.69
N ALA A 148 -16.67 -9.39 -5.87
CA ALA A 148 -15.35 -9.99 -5.61
C ALA A 148 -15.43 -11.35 -4.90
N ASN A 149 -16.50 -11.61 -4.14
CA ASN A 149 -16.73 -12.89 -3.49
C ASN A 149 -17.43 -13.93 -4.39
N ASP A 150 -18.05 -13.51 -5.48
CA ASP A 150 -18.79 -14.40 -6.38
C ASP A 150 -17.82 -15.12 -7.33
N PRO A 151 -17.66 -16.46 -7.24
CA PRO A 151 -16.76 -17.19 -8.11
C PRO A 151 -17.25 -17.26 -9.57
N THR A 152 -18.51 -16.92 -9.85
CA THR A 152 -19.05 -16.91 -11.22
C THR A 152 -18.72 -15.62 -11.97
N VAL A 153 -18.31 -14.57 -11.24
CA VAL A 153 -17.88 -13.30 -11.81
C VAL A 153 -16.38 -13.36 -12.11
N PHE A 154 -16.01 -13.20 -13.37
CA PHE A 154 -14.63 -13.32 -13.87
C PHE A 154 -13.93 -14.61 -13.41
N PRO A 155 -14.49 -15.80 -13.75
CA PRO A 155 -13.99 -17.09 -13.29
C PRO A 155 -12.56 -17.39 -13.76
N GLU A 156 -12.10 -16.78 -14.84
CA GLU A 156 -10.72 -16.91 -15.35
C GLU A 156 -9.66 -16.42 -14.36
N GLN A 157 -10.02 -15.48 -13.47
CA GLN A 157 -9.12 -15.00 -12.42
C GLN A 157 -8.82 -16.06 -11.36
N LEU A 158 -9.70 -17.05 -11.20
CA LEU A 158 -9.58 -18.06 -10.13
C LEU A 158 -8.41 -19.03 -10.33
N SER A 159 -7.77 -18.99 -11.49
CA SER A 159 -6.50 -19.70 -11.73
C SER A 159 -5.33 -19.11 -10.92
N VAL A 160 -5.42 -17.84 -10.47
CA VAL A 160 -4.33 -17.12 -9.79
C VAL A 160 -4.75 -16.44 -8.48
N VAL A 161 -6.05 -16.14 -8.29
CA VAL A 161 -6.57 -15.54 -7.06
C VAL A 161 -7.81 -16.29 -6.58
N GLN A 162 -8.24 -16.05 -5.33
CA GLN A 162 -9.43 -16.66 -4.76
C GLN A 162 -10.50 -15.60 -4.48
N PRO A 163 -11.81 -15.96 -4.51
CA PRO A 163 -12.88 -15.07 -4.11
C PRO A 163 -12.61 -14.46 -2.74
N TRP A 164 -13.01 -13.20 -2.56
CA TRP A 164 -12.79 -12.49 -1.31
C TRP A 164 -13.98 -11.61 -0.93
N GLN A 165 -14.49 -11.78 0.29
CA GLN A 165 -15.53 -10.93 0.86
C GLN A 165 -14.92 -9.86 1.76
N THR A 166 -14.90 -8.64 1.28
CA THR A 166 -14.61 -7.45 2.09
C THR A 166 -15.69 -7.27 3.16
N LYS A 167 -15.32 -6.93 4.38
CA LYS A 167 -16.26 -6.83 5.50
C LYS A 167 -17.11 -5.57 5.47
N ARG A 168 -16.51 -4.44 5.07
CA ARG A 168 -17.23 -3.16 4.98
C ARG A 168 -16.59 -2.20 4.00
N GLN A 169 -17.40 -1.25 3.57
CA GLN A 169 -17.00 -0.21 2.64
C GLN A 169 -17.43 1.16 3.14
N PHE A 170 -16.54 2.14 3.00
CA PHE A 170 -16.76 3.53 3.38
C PHE A 170 -16.56 4.49 2.21
N PHE A 171 -17.16 5.66 2.33
CA PHE A 171 -16.82 6.86 1.58
C PHE A 171 -16.05 7.82 2.51
N ASN A 172 -14.86 8.25 2.10
CA ASN A 172 -14.08 9.26 2.83
C ASN A 172 -14.59 10.65 2.48
N THR A 173 -15.51 11.15 3.30
CA THR A 173 -16.15 12.44 3.11
C THR A 173 -15.42 13.58 3.82
N SER A 174 -15.72 14.81 3.44
CA SER A 174 -15.22 16.04 4.08
C SER A 174 -16.17 17.21 3.78
N TRP A 175 -15.94 18.36 4.39
CA TRP A 175 -16.69 19.59 4.14
C TRP A 175 -16.80 19.95 2.66
N TRP A 176 -15.84 19.58 1.85
CA TRP A 176 -15.81 19.85 0.41
C TRP A 176 -17.04 19.24 -0.31
N PHE A 177 -17.43 18.02 0.08
CA PHE A 177 -18.59 17.33 -0.51
C PHE A 177 -19.93 17.94 -0.07
N TYR A 178 -19.93 18.74 1.01
CA TYR A 178 -21.10 19.47 1.50
C TYR A 178 -21.16 20.90 0.96
N GLY A 179 -20.16 21.34 0.19
CA GLY A 179 -20.05 22.64 -0.44
C GLY A 179 -19.52 23.77 0.47
N SER A 180 -19.58 23.63 1.80
CA SER A 180 -18.89 24.53 2.74
C SER A 180 -18.72 23.89 4.12
N GLN A 181 -17.80 24.46 4.92
CA GLN A 181 -17.56 24.02 6.30
C GLN A 181 -18.80 24.22 7.19
N GLU A 182 -19.55 25.32 6.99
CA GLU A 182 -20.77 25.62 7.75
C GLU A 182 -21.83 24.56 7.48
N LYS A 183 -22.06 24.19 6.21
CA LYS A 183 -23.00 23.13 5.84
C LYS A 183 -22.59 21.79 6.42
N PHE A 184 -21.29 21.47 6.35
CA PHE A 184 -20.77 20.25 6.96
C PHE A 184 -20.96 20.24 8.49
N ASN A 185 -20.73 21.38 9.16
CA ASN A 185 -20.91 21.48 10.62
C ASN A 185 -22.39 21.30 11.03
N ALA A 186 -23.31 21.78 10.20
CA ALA A 186 -24.75 21.68 10.41
C ALA A 186 -25.36 20.33 10.00
N ALA A 187 -24.66 19.52 9.21
CA ALA A 187 -25.16 18.25 8.71
C ALA A 187 -25.28 17.21 9.83
N ASP A 188 -26.25 16.29 9.67
CA ASP A 188 -26.31 15.09 10.49
C ASP A 188 -25.10 14.20 10.22
N LYS A 189 -24.37 13.88 11.28
CA LYS A 189 -23.16 13.04 11.25
C LYS A 189 -23.37 11.67 11.90
N THR A 190 -24.60 11.28 12.16
CA THR A 190 -24.91 10.00 12.83
C THR A 190 -24.40 8.79 12.03
N ASN A 191 -24.32 8.90 10.70
CA ASN A 191 -23.79 7.87 9.82
C ASN A 191 -22.27 7.97 9.62
N LEU A 192 -21.62 9.00 10.15
CA LEU A 192 -20.19 9.19 10.01
C LEU A 192 -19.43 8.55 11.17
N MET A 193 -18.29 8.01 10.84
CA MET A 193 -17.23 7.67 11.78
C MET A 193 -16.16 8.75 11.70
N ALA A 194 -15.79 9.33 12.84
CA ALA A 194 -14.71 10.30 12.96
C ALA A 194 -13.43 9.60 13.40
N LEU A 195 -12.35 9.78 12.63
CA LEU A 195 -11.02 9.24 12.93
C LEU A 195 -10.08 10.39 13.25
N GLN A 196 -9.52 10.40 14.45
CA GLN A 196 -8.44 11.33 14.80
C GLN A 196 -7.13 10.85 14.17
N THR A 197 -6.70 11.56 13.14
CA THR A 197 -5.49 11.25 12.38
C THR A 197 -4.31 12.15 12.73
N GLY A 198 -4.52 13.16 13.60
CA GLY A 198 -3.51 14.08 14.10
C GLY A 198 -2.62 13.45 15.14
N VAL A 199 -1.77 12.51 14.74
CA VAL A 199 -0.88 11.75 15.63
C VAL A 199 0.56 12.20 15.42
N TYR A 200 1.33 12.28 16.52
CA TYR A 200 2.77 12.51 16.48
C TYR A 200 3.52 11.20 16.75
N TYR A 201 4.52 10.91 15.95
CA TYR A 201 5.38 9.72 16.06
C TYR A 201 6.75 10.07 16.63
N PRO A 202 6.96 9.95 17.97
CA PRO A 202 8.21 10.37 18.62
C PRO A 202 9.44 9.66 18.08
N SER A 203 9.31 8.38 17.68
CA SER A 203 10.42 7.57 17.17
C SER A 203 11.01 8.08 15.85
N ILE A 204 10.26 8.86 15.08
CA ILE A 204 10.69 9.43 13.80
C ILE A 204 10.64 10.96 13.78
N GLY A 205 10.17 11.58 14.88
CA GLY A 205 10.14 13.03 15.04
C GLY A 205 9.19 13.76 14.08
N LYS A 206 8.11 13.11 13.62
CA LYS A 206 7.15 13.68 12.67
C LYS A 206 5.71 13.40 13.10
N SER A 207 4.81 14.34 12.78
CA SER A 207 3.37 14.10 12.83
C SER A 207 2.90 13.35 11.59
N ASN A 208 1.71 12.74 11.69
CA ASN A 208 1.07 12.10 10.55
C ASN A 208 0.84 13.08 9.39
N GLN A 209 0.46 14.33 9.68
CA GLN A 209 0.24 15.36 8.67
C GLN A 209 1.53 15.79 7.98
N GLU A 210 2.67 15.82 8.69
CA GLU A 210 3.97 16.08 8.08
C GLU A 210 4.39 14.96 7.12
N ILE A 211 4.14 13.70 7.48
CA ILE A 211 4.38 12.55 6.59
C ILE A 211 3.45 12.64 5.37
N ALA A 212 2.18 12.92 5.59
CA ALA A 212 1.19 13.06 4.52
C ALA A 212 1.52 14.19 3.54
N ALA A 213 2.02 15.32 4.05
CA ALA A 213 2.45 16.43 3.21
C ALA A 213 3.67 16.08 2.36
N LEU A 214 4.63 15.35 2.91
CA LEU A 214 5.79 14.85 2.15
C LEU A 214 5.34 13.87 1.05
N SER A 215 4.43 12.94 1.37
CA SER A 215 3.85 12.01 0.41
C SER A 215 3.13 12.75 -0.73
N ARG A 216 2.24 13.69 -0.39
CA ARG A 216 1.51 14.48 -1.39
C ARG A 216 2.46 15.32 -2.26
N SER A 217 3.55 15.83 -1.70
CA SER A 217 4.55 16.62 -2.42
C SER A 217 5.34 15.84 -3.47
N CYS A 218 5.19 14.51 -3.53
CA CYS A 218 5.75 13.70 -4.61
C CYS A 218 5.05 13.96 -5.95
N HIS A 219 3.80 14.45 -5.95
CA HIS A 219 3.04 14.76 -7.16
C HIS A 219 3.48 16.09 -7.78
N GLN A 220 4.75 16.19 -8.14
CA GLN A 220 5.38 17.41 -8.65
C GLN A 220 4.83 17.84 -10.01
N SER A 221 4.53 16.87 -10.88
CA SER A 221 3.92 17.13 -12.19
C SER A 221 2.56 17.83 -12.08
N GLN A 222 1.88 17.71 -10.93
CA GLN A 222 0.61 18.37 -10.63
C GLN A 222 0.78 19.65 -9.79
N GLY A 223 2.02 20.11 -9.57
CA GLY A 223 2.32 21.33 -8.85
C GLY A 223 2.11 21.24 -7.34
N PHE A 224 2.00 20.02 -6.78
CA PHE A 224 1.88 19.87 -5.34
C PHE A 224 3.22 20.10 -4.64
N GLY A 225 3.13 20.77 -3.53
CA GLY A 225 4.19 21.00 -2.56
C GLY A 225 3.57 21.74 -1.39
N SER A 226 3.53 21.11 -0.21
CA SER A 226 2.94 21.72 0.97
C SER A 226 3.75 21.42 2.21
N THR A 227 3.72 22.35 3.16
CA THR A 227 4.16 22.09 4.53
C THR A 227 3.05 21.38 5.28
N GLY A 228 3.41 20.35 6.03
CA GLY A 228 2.44 19.64 6.87
C GLY A 228 1.90 20.53 7.99
N SER A 229 0.61 20.41 8.28
CA SER A 229 0.03 20.91 9.53
C SER A 229 0.47 20.03 10.71
N ARG A 230 0.15 20.49 11.92
CA ARG A 230 0.46 19.81 13.20
C ARG A 230 -0.75 19.92 14.10
N GLY A 231 -0.84 19.02 15.07
CA GLY A 231 -1.96 19.00 16.01
C GLY A 231 -3.11 18.10 15.60
N GLU A 232 -4.30 18.42 16.07
CA GLU A 232 -5.50 17.59 15.82
C GLU A 232 -5.94 17.67 14.36
N GLU A 233 -6.36 16.54 13.83
CA GLU A 233 -6.92 16.41 12.48
C GLU A 233 -7.91 15.25 12.46
N THR A 234 -9.11 15.50 11.94
CA THR A 234 -10.18 14.50 11.90
C THR A 234 -10.56 14.17 10.46
N GLU A 235 -10.52 12.90 10.13
CA GLU A 235 -11.06 12.34 8.89
C GLU A 235 -12.44 11.72 9.14
N TYR A 236 -13.32 11.81 8.16
CA TYR A 236 -14.68 11.30 8.27
C TYR A 236 -14.96 10.21 7.25
N LEU A 237 -15.53 9.11 7.73
CA LEU A 237 -15.89 7.96 6.91
C LEU A 237 -17.39 7.71 7.03
N GLU A 238 -18.10 7.73 5.89
CA GLU A 238 -19.51 7.36 5.79
C GLU A 238 -19.59 5.87 5.43
N HIS A 239 -20.36 5.09 6.21
CA HIS A 239 -20.59 3.69 5.91
C HIS A 239 -21.48 3.53 4.67
N ILE A 240 -21.05 2.69 3.71
CA ILE A 240 -21.78 2.42 2.47
C ILE A 240 -22.31 1.00 2.42
N ASN A 241 -21.44 0.00 2.64
CA ASN A 241 -21.76 -1.41 2.49
C ASN A 241 -21.15 -2.27 3.60
N GLY A 242 -21.72 -3.46 3.79
CA GLY A 242 -21.21 -4.51 4.68
C GLY A 242 -21.60 -4.32 6.13
N ASP A 243 -20.76 -4.85 7.04
CA ASP A 243 -21.03 -4.90 8.47
C ASP A 243 -21.07 -3.50 9.10
N ILE A 244 -22.16 -3.18 9.80
CA ILE A 244 -22.35 -1.88 10.46
C ILE A 244 -21.49 -1.81 11.73
N LEU A 245 -20.82 -0.69 11.94
CA LEU A 245 -20.10 -0.38 13.17
C LEU A 245 -21.09 -0.04 14.30
N LYS A 246 -20.89 -0.63 15.46
CA LYS A 246 -21.71 -0.35 16.67
C LYS A 246 -21.12 0.80 17.48
N GLU A 247 -19.84 0.70 17.81
CA GLU A 247 -19.12 1.66 18.65
C GLU A 247 -18.42 2.76 17.85
N LYS A 248 -18.17 2.53 16.56
CA LYS A 248 -17.46 3.45 15.65
C LYS A 248 -16.08 3.89 16.16
N MET A 249 -15.42 3.06 16.96
CA MET A 249 -14.10 3.34 17.51
C MET A 249 -12.96 2.90 16.59
N SER A 250 -13.22 1.94 15.71
CA SER A 250 -12.24 1.41 14.75
C SER A 250 -12.91 0.94 13.47
N ILE A 251 -12.28 1.19 12.33
CA ILE A 251 -12.72 0.60 11.05
C ILE A 251 -12.63 -0.94 11.05
N PHE A 252 -11.83 -1.51 11.96
CA PHE A 252 -11.67 -2.96 12.15
C PHE A 252 -12.55 -3.55 13.25
N GLU A 253 -13.54 -2.82 13.76
CA GLU A 253 -14.46 -3.33 14.77
C GLU A 253 -15.08 -4.66 14.33
N GLY A 254 -14.99 -5.69 15.18
CA GLY A 254 -15.45 -7.06 14.89
C GLY A 254 -14.56 -7.86 13.93
N ILE A 255 -13.40 -7.33 13.54
CA ILE A 255 -12.40 -8.02 12.71
C ILE A 255 -11.19 -8.34 13.60
N ASP A 256 -10.82 -9.62 13.68
CA ASP A 256 -9.59 -10.02 14.39
C ASP A 256 -8.38 -9.59 13.54
N THR A 257 -7.62 -8.63 14.04
CA THR A 257 -6.40 -8.13 13.41
C THR A 257 -5.12 -8.68 14.05
N SER A 258 -5.23 -9.73 14.88
CA SER A 258 -4.11 -10.38 15.55
C SER A 258 -3.70 -11.71 14.90
N TRP A 259 -2.65 -12.32 15.42
CA TRP A 259 -2.22 -13.67 15.01
C TRP A 259 -3.25 -14.77 15.24
N ASN A 260 -4.27 -14.54 16.10
CA ASN A 260 -5.36 -15.50 16.30
C ASN A 260 -6.23 -15.69 15.05
N ARG A 261 -6.20 -14.73 14.12
CA ARG A 261 -6.89 -14.81 12.82
C ARG A 261 -6.44 -15.99 11.96
N VAL A 262 -5.19 -16.45 12.15
CA VAL A 262 -4.59 -17.51 11.34
C VAL A 262 -4.48 -18.79 12.14
N LYS A 263 -4.96 -19.91 11.59
CA LYS A 263 -4.79 -21.24 12.22
C LYS A 263 -3.30 -21.51 12.47
N GLY A 264 -2.94 -21.78 13.72
CA GLY A 264 -1.55 -21.96 14.15
C GLY A 264 -0.79 -20.65 14.40
N GLY A 265 -1.42 -19.49 14.29
CA GLY A 265 -0.78 -18.19 14.45
C GLY A 265 -0.52 -17.79 15.91
N LYS A 266 -1.36 -18.21 16.87
CA LYS A 266 -1.22 -17.80 18.27
C LYS A 266 0.19 -17.98 18.84
N PRO A 267 0.87 -19.14 18.70
CA PRO A 267 2.24 -19.31 19.20
C PRO A 267 3.25 -18.32 18.57
N ILE A 268 3.01 -17.91 17.31
CA ILE A 268 3.83 -16.91 16.62
C ILE A 268 3.65 -15.55 17.30
N GLY A 269 2.41 -15.12 17.53
CA GLY A 269 2.13 -13.87 18.25
C GLY A 269 2.72 -13.88 19.67
N ASP A 270 2.58 -14.97 20.41
CA ASP A 270 3.17 -15.13 21.76
C ASP A 270 4.70 -14.98 21.72
N MET A 271 5.38 -15.51 20.69
CA MET A 271 6.82 -15.38 20.53
C MET A 271 7.24 -13.96 20.14
N LEU A 272 6.47 -13.30 19.25
CA LEU A 272 6.72 -11.89 18.86
C LEU A 272 6.55 -10.95 20.06
N ASN A 273 5.55 -11.16 20.89
CA ASN A 273 5.37 -10.40 22.12
C ASN A 273 6.59 -10.50 23.05
N LYS A 274 7.23 -11.67 23.14
CA LYS A 274 8.50 -11.84 23.89
C LYS A 274 9.64 -11.06 23.24
N VAL A 275 9.75 -11.08 21.90
CA VAL A 275 10.75 -10.31 21.17
C VAL A 275 10.58 -8.81 21.46
N ILE A 276 9.34 -8.30 21.39
CA ILE A 276 9.04 -6.88 21.66
C ILE A 276 9.38 -6.50 23.09
N ALA A 277 8.96 -7.32 24.06
CA ALA A 277 9.23 -7.04 25.49
C ALA A 277 10.72 -7.00 25.82
N ASN A 278 11.56 -7.74 25.10
CA ASN A 278 13.01 -7.83 25.32
C ASN A 278 13.84 -7.03 24.29
N PHE A 279 13.19 -6.19 23.48
CA PHE A 279 13.87 -5.48 22.42
C PHE A 279 14.85 -4.43 22.96
N ASP A 280 16.09 -4.51 22.52
CA ASP A 280 17.17 -3.58 22.89
C ASP A 280 17.46 -2.63 21.72
N PHE A 281 17.04 -1.36 21.83
CA PHE A 281 17.24 -0.35 20.79
C PHE A 281 18.73 -0.05 20.50
N ASN A 282 19.63 -0.29 21.47
CA ASN A 282 21.06 -0.10 21.27
C ASN A 282 21.72 -1.30 20.56
N THR A 283 21.11 -2.47 20.69
CA THR A 283 21.64 -3.71 20.09
C THR A 283 20.50 -4.55 19.48
N PRO A 284 19.82 -4.04 18.43
CA PRO A 284 18.66 -4.73 17.82
C PRO A 284 18.99 -6.16 17.36
N SER A 285 20.25 -6.41 16.99
CA SER A 285 20.71 -7.72 16.52
C SER A 285 20.58 -8.86 17.53
N LYS A 286 20.42 -8.54 18.84
CA LYS A 286 20.12 -9.56 19.86
C LYS A 286 18.79 -10.28 19.60
N SER A 287 17.85 -9.65 18.90
CA SER A 287 16.54 -10.21 18.58
C SER A 287 16.57 -11.16 17.38
N ILE A 288 17.65 -11.19 16.58
CA ILE A 288 17.68 -11.92 15.30
C ILE A 288 17.44 -13.41 15.50
N SER A 289 18.05 -14.03 16.51
CA SER A 289 17.86 -15.48 16.78
C SER A 289 16.39 -15.83 16.98
N ASP A 290 15.65 -15.01 17.71
CA ASP A 290 14.22 -15.25 17.97
C ASP A 290 13.35 -14.87 16.77
N LEU A 291 13.71 -13.83 16.02
CA LEU A 291 13.05 -13.51 14.75
C LEU A 291 13.21 -14.61 13.69
N VAL A 292 14.38 -15.29 13.64
CA VAL A 292 14.59 -16.45 12.75
C VAL A 292 13.71 -17.63 13.17
N LYS A 293 13.52 -17.88 14.48
CA LYS A 293 12.56 -18.89 14.95
C LYS A 293 11.14 -18.54 14.52
N VAL A 294 10.74 -17.28 14.68
CA VAL A 294 9.44 -16.78 14.21
C VAL A 294 9.28 -16.99 12.70
N TYR A 295 10.31 -16.68 11.91
CA TYR A 295 10.30 -16.96 10.47
C TYR A 295 10.03 -18.44 10.17
N THR A 296 10.72 -19.33 10.86
CA THR A 296 10.52 -20.79 10.71
C THR A 296 9.07 -21.20 11.04
N MET A 297 8.51 -20.62 12.11
CA MET A 297 7.10 -20.88 12.48
C MET A 297 6.12 -20.36 11.41
N ILE A 298 6.40 -19.19 10.83
CA ILE A 298 5.61 -18.64 9.70
C ILE A 298 5.66 -19.57 8.49
N GLN A 299 6.84 -20.16 8.17
CA GLN A 299 6.96 -21.10 7.05
C GLN A 299 6.09 -22.37 7.23
N ALA A 300 5.78 -22.74 8.46
CA ALA A 300 4.92 -23.88 8.77
C ALA A 300 3.41 -23.60 8.66
N LEU A 301 2.99 -22.36 8.43
CA LEU A 301 1.57 -22.02 8.27
C LEU A 301 0.98 -22.65 7.00
N GLU A 302 -0.27 -23.10 7.11
CA GLU A 302 -1.05 -23.63 5.98
C GLU A 302 -1.59 -22.52 5.08
N ASP A 303 -1.92 -21.34 5.64
CA ASP A 303 -2.44 -20.18 4.91
C ASP A 303 -1.35 -19.51 4.08
N ASN A 304 -1.35 -19.76 2.78
CA ASN A 304 -0.35 -19.23 1.86
C ASN A 304 -0.36 -17.70 1.74
N HIS A 305 -1.51 -17.04 1.86
CA HIS A 305 -1.60 -15.59 1.76
C HIS A 305 -0.83 -14.93 2.91
N TRP A 306 -1.17 -15.31 4.16
CA TRP A 306 -0.50 -14.76 5.34
C TRP A 306 0.94 -15.24 5.48
N LYS A 307 1.22 -16.48 5.08
CA LYS A 307 2.60 -17.00 5.05
C LYS A 307 3.50 -16.11 4.18
N ILE A 308 3.12 -15.83 2.94
CA ILE A 308 3.92 -15.02 2.00
C ILE A 308 4.10 -13.60 2.57
N LEU A 309 3.01 -12.96 2.96
CA LEU A 309 3.03 -11.57 3.44
C LEU A 309 3.88 -11.43 4.72
N LYS A 310 3.64 -12.28 5.72
CA LYS A 310 4.36 -12.22 7.00
C LYS A 310 5.81 -12.69 6.88
N SER A 311 6.13 -13.53 5.89
CA SER A 311 7.52 -13.88 5.57
C SER A 311 8.32 -12.69 5.09
N GLU A 312 7.77 -11.85 4.22
CA GLU A 312 8.46 -10.63 3.78
C GLU A 312 8.59 -9.61 4.91
N GLU A 313 7.54 -9.44 5.72
CA GLU A 313 7.62 -8.54 6.87
C GLU A 313 8.70 -8.93 7.89
N ILE A 314 8.82 -10.23 8.21
CA ILE A 314 9.83 -10.66 9.17
C ILE A 314 11.24 -10.64 8.59
N LYS A 315 11.42 -10.93 7.30
CA LYS A 315 12.72 -10.75 6.61
C LYS A 315 13.18 -9.29 6.70
N ASN A 316 12.29 -8.34 6.47
CA ASN A 316 12.57 -6.92 6.62
C ASN A 316 12.96 -6.56 8.07
N CYS A 317 12.28 -7.13 9.07
CA CYS A 317 12.66 -6.94 10.48
C CYS A 317 14.05 -7.50 10.78
N ILE A 318 14.38 -8.70 10.28
CA ILE A 318 15.70 -9.32 10.44
C ILE A 318 16.79 -8.47 9.77
N ALA A 319 16.56 -8.02 8.54
CA ALA A 319 17.48 -7.15 7.82
C ALA A 319 17.72 -5.82 8.56
N ALA A 320 16.64 -5.18 9.07
CA ALA A 320 16.75 -3.96 9.86
C ALA A 320 17.52 -4.18 11.17
N CYS A 321 17.21 -5.24 11.92
CA CYS A 321 17.90 -5.56 13.18
C CYS A 321 19.39 -5.90 12.99
N SER A 322 19.75 -6.43 11.83
CA SER A 322 21.15 -6.71 11.49
C SER A 322 21.88 -5.50 10.89
N GLY A 323 21.16 -4.47 10.52
CA GLY A 323 21.73 -3.38 9.73
C GLY A 323 22.28 -3.88 8.38
N LEU A 324 21.66 -4.93 7.81
CA LEU A 324 22.07 -5.48 6.53
C LEU A 324 21.86 -4.43 5.43
N TYR A 325 22.91 -4.16 4.69
CA TYR A 325 22.88 -3.33 3.50
C TYR A 325 23.14 -4.17 2.26
N LEU A 326 22.26 -4.10 1.30
CA LEU A 326 22.36 -4.76 0.01
C LEU A 326 22.03 -3.73 -1.07
N GLU A 327 22.89 -3.59 -2.05
CA GLU A 327 22.71 -2.68 -3.17
C GLU A 327 23.10 -3.34 -4.49
N ALA A 328 22.37 -3.02 -5.55
CA ALA A 328 22.67 -3.37 -6.92
C ALA A 328 22.52 -2.12 -7.79
N VAL A 329 23.61 -1.67 -8.40
CA VAL A 329 23.63 -0.44 -9.21
C VAL A 329 24.06 -0.80 -10.62
N ALA A 330 23.27 -0.42 -11.61
CA ALA A 330 23.64 -0.54 -13.02
C ALA A 330 24.81 0.40 -13.34
N GLN A 331 25.78 -0.09 -14.12
CA GLN A 331 26.94 0.72 -14.51
C GLN A 331 26.54 1.87 -15.45
N ASN A 332 25.55 1.65 -16.29
CA ASN A 332 25.02 2.64 -17.22
C ASN A 332 23.59 3.03 -16.84
N GLN A 333 23.21 4.26 -17.10
CA GLN A 333 21.84 4.76 -16.85
C GLN A 333 20.83 4.20 -17.83
N GLU A 334 21.29 3.77 -19.01
CA GLU A 334 20.44 3.29 -20.11
C GLU A 334 20.94 1.93 -20.57
N ALA A 335 20.02 1.09 -20.98
CA ALA A 335 20.30 -0.20 -21.64
C ALA A 335 19.23 -0.47 -22.71
N THR A 336 19.63 -1.04 -23.83
CA THR A 336 18.71 -1.51 -24.87
C THR A 336 18.40 -2.99 -24.67
N PRO A 337 17.19 -3.45 -25.02
CA PRO A 337 16.87 -4.88 -24.96
C PRO A 337 17.90 -5.70 -25.74
N GLY A 338 18.45 -6.75 -25.08
CA GLY A 338 19.49 -7.62 -25.65
C GLY A 338 20.91 -7.11 -25.52
N SER A 339 21.15 -5.93 -24.93
CA SER A 339 22.51 -5.48 -24.59
C SER A 339 22.96 -6.04 -23.23
N LEU A 340 24.27 -6.20 -23.09
CA LEU A 340 24.88 -6.57 -21.81
C LEU A 340 24.65 -5.45 -20.79
N LEU A 341 24.06 -5.80 -19.64
CA LEU A 341 23.90 -4.92 -18.48
C LEU A 341 24.84 -5.36 -17.36
N GLN A 342 25.78 -4.52 -16.99
CA GLN A 342 26.65 -4.79 -15.85
C GLN A 342 26.10 -4.15 -14.57
N LEU A 343 25.95 -4.95 -13.51
CA LEU A 343 25.56 -4.53 -12.16
C LEU A 343 26.78 -4.55 -11.23
N LYS A 344 26.92 -3.51 -10.42
CA LYS A 344 27.82 -3.47 -9.26
C LYS A 344 26.98 -3.78 -8.03
N LEU A 345 27.38 -4.81 -7.30
CA LEU A 345 26.68 -5.28 -6.11
C LEU A 345 27.54 -4.98 -4.87
N GLU A 346 26.87 -4.54 -3.81
CA GLU A 346 27.51 -4.31 -2.51
C GLU A 346 26.68 -4.97 -1.41
N ALA A 347 27.33 -5.71 -0.50
CA ALA A 347 26.70 -6.33 0.67
C ALA A 347 27.52 -6.04 1.92
N ILE A 348 26.85 -5.56 2.99
CA ILE A 348 27.47 -5.24 4.28
C ILE A 348 26.60 -5.75 5.43
N ASN A 349 27.15 -6.59 6.30
CA ASN A 349 26.56 -6.93 7.58
C ASN A 349 27.10 -5.98 8.66
N ARG A 350 26.24 -5.13 9.23
CA ARG A 350 26.65 -4.16 10.27
C ARG A 350 26.54 -4.72 11.69
N SER A 351 26.04 -5.96 11.84
CA SER A 351 25.90 -6.62 13.14
C SER A 351 27.06 -7.57 13.45
N SER A 352 27.04 -8.12 14.68
CA SER A 352 27.95 -9.21 15.08
C SER A 352 27.36 -10.60 14.79
N VAL A 353 26.17 -10.69 14.23
CA VAL A 353 25.53 -11.97 13.88
C VAL A 353 26.22 -12.54 12.64
N ALA A 354 26.60 -13.82 12.68
CA ALA A 354 27.19 -14.50 11.51
C ALA A 354 26.18 -14.54 10.37
N MET A 355 26.57 -14.05 9.20
CA MET A 355 25.77 -14.04 7.98
C MET A 355 26.59 -14.48 6.79
N GLN A 356 25.96 -15.15 5.84
CA GLN A 356 26.58 -15.61 4.61
C GLN A 356 25.70 -15.22 3.41
N LEU A 357 26.31 -14.68 2.37
CA LEU A 357 25.68 -14.52 1.06
C LEU A 357 25.74 -15.86 0.33
N VAL A 358 24.63 -16.56 0.26
CA VAL A 358 24.54 -17.91 -0.29
C VAL A 358 24.39 -17.91 -1.81
N SER A 359 23.51 -17.05 -2.33
CA SER A 359 23.21 -17.00 -3.77
C SER A 359 22.76 -15.62 -4.22
N LEU A 360 22.90 -15.37 -5.51
CA LEU A 360 22.35 -14.25 -6.23
C LEU A 360 21.36 -14.77 -7.29
N THR A 361 20.19 -14.16 -7.36
CA THR A 361 19.17 -14.47 -8.37
C THR A 361 18.69 -13.19 -9.02
N THR A 362 18.33 -13.22 -10.30
CA THR A 362 17.63 -12.14 -10.99
C THR A 362 16.19 -12.56 -11.29
N TRP A 363 15.35 -11.60 -11.54
CA TRP A 363 14.04 -11.82 -12.10
C TRP A 363 14.06 -11.48 -13.61
N PRO A 364 13.42 -12.30 -14.48
CA PRO A 364 12.84 -13.62 -14.18
C PRO A 364 13.90 -14.74 -14.12
N ASP A 365 13.88 -15.46 -13.01
CA ASP A 365 14.44 -16.81 -12.74
C ASP A 365 15.83 -17.19 -13.27
N ALA A 366 16.79 -16.30 -13.34
CA ALA A 366 18.17 -16.70 -13.54
C ALA A 366 18.90 -16.78 -12.21
N LYS A 367 19.21 -18.00 -11.73
CA LYS A 367 20.21 -18.19 -10.68
C LYS A 367 21.58 -17.81 -11.25
N ILE A 368 22.15 -16.72 -10.74
CA ILE A 368 23.37 -16.17 -11.33
C ILE A 368 24.61 -16.81 -10.75
N ALA A 369 24.63 -17.05 -9.44
CA ALA A 369 25.79 -17.70 -8.80
C ALA A 369 25.46 -18.18 -7.38
N ASP A 370 26.04 -19.34 -7.00
CA ASP A 370 26.28 -19.68 -5.61
C ASP A 370 27.56 -18.98 -5.17
N LYS A 371 27.51 -18.20 -4.11
CA LYS A 371 28.66 -17.43 -3.64
C LYS A 371 29.25 -17.96 -2.36
N ASN A 372 28.44 -18.36 -1.38
CA ASN A 372 28.89 -18.83 -0.06
C ASN A 372 29.98 -17.93 0.56
N VAL A 373 29.73 -16.62 0.54
CA VAL A 373 30.67 -15.62 1.05
C VAL A 373 30.24 -15.17 2.43
N ASP A 374 31.13 -15.31 3.42
CA ASP A 374 30.87 -14.81 4.76
C ASP A 374 30.86 -13.28 4.76
N LEU A 375 29.76 -12.72 5.31
CA LEU A 375 29.60 -11.27 5.51
C LEU A 375 30.13 -10.89 6.89
N LEU A 376 31.43 -10.60 6.97
CA LEU A 376 32.09 -10.19 8.21
C LEU A 376 31.54 -8.82 8.65
N LYS A 377 31.49 -8.60 9.97
CA LYS A 377 30.98 -7.34 10.54
C LYS A 377 31.68 -6.11 9.96
N ASN A 378 30.89 -5.18 9.42
CA ASN A 378 31.34 -3.93 8.78
C ASN A 378 32.37 -4.11 7.65
N SER A 379 32.45 -5.32 7.07
CA SER A 379 33.26 -5.58 5.88
C SER A 379 32.42 -5.49 4.64
N THR A 380 32.82 -4.65 3.69
CA THR A 380 32.14 -4.50 2.41
C THR A 380 32.51 -5.64 1.47
N GLN A 381 31.54 -6.39 1.01
CA GLN A 381 31.66 -7.35 -0.09
C GLN A 381 31.18 -6.71 -1.38
N LYS A 382 32.10 -6.58 -2.36
CA LYS A 382 31.81 -6.05 -3.69
C LYS A 382 31.87 -7.14 -4.74
N MET A 383 30.92 -7.12 -5.64
CA MET A 383 30.84 -8.09 -6.75
C MET A 383 30.34 -7.37 -8.00
N THR A 384 30.69 -7.89 -9.14
CA THR A 384 30.18 -7.46 -10.44
C THR A 384 29.41 -8.61 -11.05
N LEU A 385 28.30 -8.27 -11.71
CA LEU A 385 27.43 -9.20 -12.38
C LEU A 385 27.08 -8.69 -13.76
N ASP A 386 27.24 -9.54 -14.76
CA ASP A 386 26.83 -9.28 -16.13
C ASP A 386 25.51 -10.00 -16.40
N LEU A 387 24.50 -9.26 -16.88
CA LEU A 387 23.15 -9.71 -17.20
C LEU A 387 22.86 -9.59 -18.69
#